data_8b54d6261bc8aec991ec0a4d49027ce6
#
_entry.id   8b54d6261bc8aec991ec0a4d49027ce6
#
_cell.length_a   1.000
_cell.length_b   1.000
_cell.length_c   1.000
_cell.angle_alpha   90.00
_cell.angle_beta   90.00
_cell.angle_gamma   90.00
#
_symmetry.space_group_name_H-M   'P 1'
#
loop_
_entity.id
_entity.type
_entity.pdbx_description
1 polymer ?
#
loop_
_entity_poly.entity_id
_entity_poly.type
_entity_poly.pdbx_seq_one_letter_code
_entity_poly.pdbx_strand_id
1 'polypeptide(L)'
;MVNRHLKSVPLIFLLMTVLGMPLTLHAEPAEALGTWVWSHSAFATPEARQSLVRFSKKNQIRHLDVHIRMFHDKDETGLRDSEAFRALIGLAGEHNITTAALRGNPRMFFSGNHEKALGELRAIMAFSRTLPQDTMFRGIKYDVEPYLTEEWKAKGESRETVMEDYLSFLRLAGSILDDEAPRLWLAADTPFWWDKEELTLDFAGRRKRFNEHVQDLTDFIAVMSYRRSPREVLNCVQGERMYAEKIHKVIFPSLETVKLKKNPQLSFHGMSKEELWKVVPDLMQAAKEDPAIGGLMIHCYRGLLDLFNEEVSRTPETTRPFANALPNRDRAKTGLPGD
;
A
#
# COMPACT_ATOMS: atom_id res chain seq x y z
N MET A 1 -66.36 19.77 52.84
CA MET A 1 -65.27 20.60 52.25
C MET A 1 -63.94 19.94 52.58
N VAL A 2 -63.36 19.21 51.64
CA VAL A 2 -62.06 18.58 51.84
C VAL A 2 -61.14 19.05 50.70
N ASN A 3 -60.19 19.91 51.06
CA ASN A 3 -59.19 20.47 50.15
C ASN A 3 -58.09 19.43 49.94
N ARG A 4 -57.93 18.92 48.69
CA ARG A 4 -56.76 18.08 48.32
C ARG A 4 -55.69 18.95 47.66
N HIS A 5 -54.60 19.15 48.36
CA HIS A 5 -53.37 19.73 47.80
C HIS A 5 -52.64 18.66 46.90
N LEU A 6 -52.61 18.92 45.58
CA LEU A 6 -51.69 18.19 44.67
C LEU A 6 -50.30 18.74 44.87
N LYS A 7 -49.38 17.88 45.30
CA LYS A 7 -47.94 18.17 45.28
C LYS A 7 -47.39 17.88 43.86
N SER A 8 -46.90 18.91 43.22
CA SER A 8 -46.17 18.82 41.95
C SER A 8 -44.78 18.24 42.19
N VAL A 9 -44.47 17.12 41.53
CA VAL A 9 -43.09 16.52 41.46
C VAL A 9 -42.37 17.17 40.31
N PRO A 10 -41.14 17.73 40.50
CA PRO A 10 -40.36 18.25 39.39
C PRO A 10 -39.77 17.11 38.58
N LEU A 11 -40.05 17.12 37.28
CA LEU A 11 -39.46 16.21 36.29
C LEU A 11 -38.04 16.67 36.02
N ILE A 12 -37.05 15.98 36.58
CA ILE A 12 -35.62 16.20 36.28
C ILE A 12 -35.32 15.59 34.92
N PHE A 13 -35.19 16.43 33.89
CA PHE A 13 -34.66 16.05 32.60
C PHE A 13 -33.16 15.77 32.75
N LEU A 14 -32.78 14.48 32.76
CA LEU A 14 -31.40 14.06 32.68
C LEU A 14 -30.93 14.22 31.21
N LEU A 15 -30.24 15.32 30.92
CA LEU A 15 -29.60 15.57 29.62
C LEU A 15 -28.38 14.66 29.51
N MET A 16 -28.58 13.48 28.87
CA MET A 16 -27.42 12.66 28.45
C MET A 16 -26.69 13.39 27.32
N THR A 17 -25.63 14.09 27.66
CA THR A 17 -24.62 14.50 26.67
C THR A 17 -23.90 13.25 26.14
N VAL A 18 -24.34 12.75 25.00
CA VAL A 18 -23.57 11.83 24.20
C VAL A 18 -22.34 12.61 23.73
N LEU A 19 -21.22 12.38 24.40
CA LEU A 19 -19.90 12.78 23.87
C LEU A 19 -19.72 12.03 22.55
N GLY A 20 -19.98 12.73 21.44
CA GLY A 20 -19.63 12.29 20.13
C GLY A 20 -18.14 12.15 20.04
N MET A 21 -17.60 10.94 20.19
CA MET A 21 -16.29 10.62 19.67
C MET A 21 -16.29 10.98 18.17
N PRO A 22 -15.33 11.76 17.69
CA PRO A 22 -15.19 11.92 16.26
C PRO A 22 -14.85 10.54 15.69
N LEU A 23 -15.81 9.93 14.99
CA LEU A 23 -15.49 8.86 14.06
C LEU A 23 -14.59 9.49 12.99
N THR A 24 -13.30 9.31 13.11
CA THR A 24 -12.35 9.54 12.02
C THR A 24 -12.65 8.46 10.97
N LEU A 25 -13.63 8.74 10.12
CA LEU A 25 -13.81 7.98 8.89
C LEU A 25 -12.57 8.26 8.02
N HIS A 26 -11.59 7.40 8.10
CA HIS A 26 -10.62 7.24 7.03
C HIS A 26 -11.43 6.75 5.84
N ALA A 27 -11.74 7.66 4.91
CA ALA A 27 -12.42 7.27 3.67
C ALA A 27 -11.41 6.46 2.86
N GLU A 28 -11.45 5.14 3.02
CA GLU A 28 -10.78 4.19 2.16
C GLU A 28 -11.21 4.45 0.71
N PRO A 29 -10.36 4.14 -0.29
CA PRO A 29 -10.77 4.23 -1.69
C PRO A 29 -11.82 3.14 -1.96
N ALA A 30 -13.08 3.39 -1.55
CA ALA A 30 -14.18 2.47 -1.76
C ALA A 30 -14.31 2.18 -3.26
N GLU A 31 -14.29 0.90 -3.62
CA GLU A 31 -14.44 0.37 -4.98
C GLU A 31 -13.44 0.93 -6.00
N ALA A 32 -12.20 1.21 -5.59
CA ALA A 32 -11.22 1.82 -6.47
C ALA A 32 -10.43 0.79 -7.29
N LEU A 33 -10.31 1.02 -8.60
CA LEU A 33 -9.26 0.44 -9.41
C LEU A 33 -8.01 1.29 -9.25
N GLY A 34 -6.94 0.71 -8.73
CA GLY A 34 -5.68 1.40 -8.49
C GLY A 34 -4.49 0.79 -9.23
N THR A 35 -3.37 1.54 -9.25
CA THR A 35 -2.11 1.04 -9.82
C THR A 35 -0.89 1.63 -9.11
N TRP A 36 0.21 0.87 -9.12
CA TRP A 36 1.51 1.35 -8.67
C TRP A 36 2.22 2.14 -9.77
N VAL A 37 2.82 3.26 -9.40
CA VAL A 37 3.64 4.13 -10.27
C VAL A 37 5.06 4.13 -9.73
N TRP A 38 5.88 3.20 -10.19
CA TRP A 38 7.25 3.01 -9.69
C TRP A 38 8.25 4.01 -10.24
N SER A 39 8.10 4.39 -11.52
CA SER A 39 9.07 5.25 -12.18
C SER A 39 8.77 6.73 -11.93
N HIS A 40 9.79 7.45 -11.47
CA HIS A 40 9.73 8.91 -11.37
C HIS A 40 9.47 9.58 -12.73
N SER A 41 9.96 9.01 -13.83
CA SER A 41 9.72 9.56 -15.18
C SER A 41 8.23 9.63 -15.54
N ALA A 42 7.37 8.85 -14.89
CA ALA A 42 5.92 8.89 -15.11
C ALA A 42 5.27 10.22 -14.65
N PHE A 43 5.95 11.00 -13.82
CA PHE A 43 5.40 12.27 -13.32
C PHE A 43 6.42 13.41 -13.19
N ALA A 44 7.66 13.22 -13.67
CA ALA A 44 8.73 14.22 -13.56
C ALA A 44 8.42 15.51 -14.31
N THR A 45 7.82 15.43 -15.50
CA THR A 45 7.49 16.59 -16.33
C THR A 45 5.98 16.86 -16.39
N PRO A 46 5.54 18.09 -16.74
CA PRO A 46 4.12 18.37 -16.94
C PRO A 46 3.44 17.42 -17.94
N GLU A 47 4.10 17.09 -19.05
CA GLU A 47 3.60 16.21 -20.10
C GLU A 47 3.44 14.77 -19.60
N ALA A 48 4.40 14.28 -18.79
CA ALA A 48 4.33 12.97 -18.18
C ALA A 48 3.15 12.87 -17.18
N ARG A 49 2.96 13.88 -16.33
CA ARG A 49 1.82 13.95 -15.40
C ARG A 49 0.49 13.94 -16.15
N GLN A 50 0.36 14.77 -17.20
CA GLN A 50 -0.84 14.80 -18.03
C GLN A 50 -1.11 13.45 -18.71
N SER A 51 -0.06 12.76 -19.16
CA SER A 51 -0.17 11.45 -19.80
C SER A 51 -0.62 10.40 -18.79
N LEU A 52 -0.03 10.37 -17.58
CA LEU A 52 -0.43 9.47 -16.49
C LEU A 52 -1.91 9.68 -16.10
N VAL A 53 -2.32 10.93 -15.89
CA VAL A 53 -3.70 11.25 -15.50
C VAL A 53 -4.70 10.95 -16.63
N ARG A 54 -4.37 11.27 -17.90
CA ARG A 54 -5.22 10.88 -19.05
C ARG A 54 -5.38 9.39 -19.18
N PHE A 55 -4.28 8.63 -19.03
CA PHE A 55 -4.30 7.16 -19.03
C PHE A 55 -5.20 6.63 -17.91
N SER A 56 -5.02 7.13 -16.71
CA SER A 56 -5.81 6.74 -15.55
C SER A 56 -7.31 6.98 -15.77
N LYS A 57 -7.68 8.18 -16.24
CA LYS A 57 -9.08 8.50 -16.58
C LYS A 57 -9.66 7.56 -17.64
N LYS A 58 -8.96 7.38 -18.74
CA LYS A 58 -9.38 6.54 -19.87
C LYS A 58 -9.64 5.11 -19.45
N ASN A 59 -8.87 4.60 -18.48
CA ASN A 59 -8.92 3.23 -17.99
C ASN A 59 -9.59 3.10 -16.60
N GLN A 60 -10.31 4.12 -16.15
CA GLN A 60 -11.07 4.15 -14.90
C GLN A 60 -10.21 3.88 -13.65
N ILE A 61 -8.90 4.11 -13.71
CA ILE A 61 -8.00 4.05 -12.56
C ILE A 61 -8.27 5.28 -11.69
N ARG A 62 -8.60 5.04 -10.42
CA ARG A 62 -9.00 6.06 -9.44
C ARG A 62 -8.02 6.22 -8.29
N HIS A 63 -7.01 5.36 -8.23
CA HIS A 63 -5.97 5.42 -7.20
C HIS A 63 -4.58 5.18 -7.79
N LEU A 64 -3.60 5.97 -7.33
CA LEU A 64 -2.19 5.89 -7.72
C LEU A 64 -1.31 5.77 -6.48
N ASP A 65 -0.65 4.63 -6.30
CA ASP A 65 0.45 4.48 -5.33
C ASP A 65 1.76 4.94 -6.00
N VAL A 66 2.26 6.10 -5.64
CA VAL A 66 3.37 6.75 -6.33
C VAL A 66 4.66 6.56 -5.55
N HIS A 67 5.61 5.84 -6.12
CA HIS A 67 6.93 5.67 -5.53
C HIS A 67 7.67 7.01 -5.46
N ILE A 68 7.99 7.43 -4.26
CA ILE A 68 8.73 8.67 -3.99
C ILE A 68 10.18 8.37 -3.61
N ARG A 69 11.08 9.23 -4.11
CA ARG A 69 12.50 9.16 -3.79
C ARG A 69 12.81 10.07 -2.61
N MET A 70 13.60 9.56 -1.67
CA MET A 70 14.04 10.33 -0.51
C MET A 70 15.48 10.81 -0.69
N PHE A 71 15.82 11.90 -0.04
CA PHE A 71 17.19 12.28 0.23
C PHE A 71 17.43 12.24 1.74
N HIS A 72 18.68 12.02 2.11
CA HIS A 72 19.14 12.01 3.49
C HIS A 72 20.44 12.80 3.54
N ASP A 73 20.40 13.95 4.16
CA ASP A 73 21.58 14.75 4.53
C ASP A 73 21.81 14.62 6.05
N LYS A 74 22.89 15.25 6.55
CA LYS A 74 23.28 15.12 7.95
C LYS A 74 22.17 15.53 8.92
N ASP A 75 21.39 16.55 8.55
CA ASP A 75 20.41 17.21 9.43
C ASP A 75 18.97 17.14 8.86
N GLU A 76 18.78 16.59 7.66
CA GLU A 76 17.47 16.62 6.98
C GLU A 76 17.18 15.34 6.21
N THR A 77 15.94 14.89 6.33
CA THR A 77 15.35 13.87 5.45
C THR A 77 14.15 14.47 4.72
N GLY A 78 14.09 14.33 3.40
CA GLY A 78 13.01 14.93 2.61
C GLY A 78 12.74 14.21 1.30
N LEU A 79 11.71 14.67 0.57
CA LEU A 79 11.32 14.13 -0.74
C LEU A 79 12.14 14.83 -1.83
N ARG A 80 12.84 14.05 -2.67
CA ARG A 80 13.66 14.61 -3.78
C ARG A 80 12.82 15.36 -4.81
N ASP A 81 11.63 14.86 -5.10
CA ASP A 81 10.80 15.32 -6.22
C ASP A 81 9.49 15.93 -5.72
N SER A 82 9.54 16.58 -4.57
CA SER A 82 8.36 17.11 -3.86
C SER A 82 7.47 17.99 -4.76
N GLU A 83 8.04 18.86 -5.58
CA GLU A 83 7.26 19.74 -6.46
C GLU A 83 6.58 18.99 -7.61
N ALA A 84 7.28 18.01 -8.21
CA ALA A 84 6.67 17.18 -9.25
C ALA A 84 5.55 16.30 -8.67
N PHE A 85 5.72 15.78 -7.46
CA PHE A 85 4.71 14.99 -6.76
C PHE A 85 3.52 15.86 -6.35
N ARG A 86 3.75 17.07 -5.80
CA ARG A 86 2.70 18.05 -5.51
C ARG A 86 1.85 18.37 -6.74
N ALA A 87 2.50 18.63 -7.87
CA ALA A 87 1.82 18.92 -9.12
C ALA A 87 1.01 17.72 -9.65
N LEU A 88 1.51 16.49 -9.45
CA LEU A 88 0.75 15.29 -9.77
C LEU A 88 -0.49 15.16 -8.89
N ILE A 89 -0.35 15.35 -7.56
CA ILE A 89 -1.47 15.27 -6.60
C ILE A 89 -2.58 16.27 -6.99
N GLY A 90 -2.21 17.51 -7.31
CA GLY A 90 -3.17 18.53 -7.75
C GLY A 90 -3.90 18.12 -9.03
N LEU A 91 -3.15 17.76 -10.07
CA LEU A 91 -3.72 17.36 -11.37
C LEU A 91 -4.59 16.08 -11.27
N ALA A 92 -4.17 15.08 -10.47
CA ALA A 92 -4.95 13.88 -10.23
C ALA A 92 -6.26 14.21 -9.50
N GLY A 93 -6.16 15.09 -8.47
CA GLY A 93 -7.31 15.54 -7.69
C GLY A 93 -8.39 16.24 -8.51
N GLU A 94 -8.03 17.06 -9.50
CA GLU A 94 -8.98 17.68 -10.47
C GLU A 94 -9.84 16.64 -11.22
N HIS A 95 -9.40 15.38 -11.21
CA HIS A 95 -10.06 14.29 -11.90
C HIS A 95 -10.57 13.19 -10.96
N ASN A 96 -10.67 13.48 -9.67
CA ASN A 96 -11.09 12.52 -8.63
C ASN A 96 -10.22 11.25 -8.61
N ILE A 97 -8.93 11.40 -8.83
CA ILE A 97 -7.94 10.34 -8.70
C ILE A 97 -7.17 10.57 -7.39
N THR A 98 -7.27 9.64 -6.48
CA THR A 98 -6.53 9.67 -5.21
C THR A 98 -5.08 9.27 -5.43
N THR A 99 -4.20 9.77 -4.57
CA THR A 99 -2.77 9.44 -4.60
C THR A 99 -2.28 9.07 -3.22
N ALA A 100 -1.28 8.21 -3.16
CA ALA A 100 -0.54 7.90 -1.95
C ALA A 100 0.96 7.84 -2.21
N ALA A 101 1.75 8.03 -1.16
CA ALA A 101 3.18 7.83 -1.21
C ALA A 101 3.48 6.33 -1.08
N LEU A 102 4.21 5.78 -2.03
CA LEU A 102 4.68 4.41 -2.03
C LEU A 102 6.14 4.36 -1.60
N ARG A 103 6.44 3.50 -0.63
CA ARG A 103 7.80 3.21 -0.18
C ARG A 103 8.02 1.71 -0.14
N GLY A 104 9.20 1.24 -0.55
CA GLY A 104 9.53 -0.18 -0.52
C GLY A 104 11.03 -0.40 -0.61
N ASN A 105 11.56 -1.15 0.35
CA ASN A 105 12.91 -1.71 0.35
C ASN A 105 12.94 -2.90 1.31
N PRO A 106 13.39 -4.08 0.89
CA PRO A 106 13.36 -5.28 1.72
C PRO A 106 14.09 -5.20 3.06
N ARG A 107 14.91 -4.18 3.27
CA ARG A 107 15.69 -4.01 4.52
C ARG A 107 15.32 -2.76 5.32
N MET A 108 14.39 -1.94 4.86
CA MET A 108 14.06 -0.67 5.53
C MET A 108 13.44 -0.86 6.92
N PHE A 109 12.78 -1.97 7.15
CA PHE A 109 12.02 -2.27 8.37
C PHE A 109 12.84 -3.05 9.43
N PHE A 110 14.08 -3.48 9.14
CA PHE A 110 14.92 -4.07 10.17
C PHE A 110 15.11 -3.08 11.33
N SER A 111 15.11 -3.57 12.56
CA SER A 111 15.13 -2.74 13.77
C SER A 111 16.25 -1.68 13.76
N GLY A 112 17.42 -2.03 13.25
CA GLY A 112 18.53 -1.09 13.06
C GLY A 112 18.29 0.02 12.02
N ASN A 113 17.23 -0.05 11.22
CA ASN A 113 16.85 0.93 10.20
C ASN A 113 15.56 1.68 10.55
N HIS A 114 14.87 1.34 11.65
CA HIS A 114 13.59 1.95 12.03
C HIS A 114 13.68 3.46 12.13
N GLU A 115 14.71 4.00 12.78
CA GLU A 115 14.88 5.45 12.92
C GLU A 115 14.90 6.16 11.56
N LYS A 116 15.66 5.60 10.60
CA LYS A 116 15.74 6.15 9.24
C LYS A 116 14.39 6.04 8.52
N ALA A 117 13.75 4.87 8.57
CA ALA A 117 12.46 4.64 7.91
C ALA A 117 11.34 5.51 8.50
N LEU A 118 11.31 5.69 9.82
CA LEU A 118 10.37 6.58 10.50
C LEU A 118 10.70 8.06 10.25
N GLY A 119 11.97 8.41 10.04
CA GLY A 119 12.38 9.73 9.55
C GLY A 119 11.80 10.01 8.15
N GLU A 120 11.83 9.04 7.24
CA GLU A 120 11.17 9.15 5.92
C GLU A 120 9.65 9.34 6.07
N LEU A 121 8.99 8.59 6.96
CA LEU A 121 7.56 8.76 7.26
C LEU A 121 7.27 10.21 7.71
N ARG A 122 8.02 10.73 8.67
CA ARG A 122 7.83 12.11 9.15
C ARG A 122 8.05 13.15 8.05
N ALA A 123 9.01 12.93 7.15
CA ALA A 123 9.22 13.81 5.99
C ALA A 123 8.02 13.79 5.03
N ILE A 124 7.39 12.63 4.79
CA ILE A 124 6.15 12.51 3.99
C ILE A 124 4.99 13.23 4.69
N MET A 125 4.86 13.10 6.00
CA MET A 125 3.84 13.79 6.79
C MET A 125 4.05 15.31 6.76
N ALA A 126 5.31 15.78 6.91
CA ALA A 126 5.64 17.19 6.78
C ALA A 126 5.29 17.74 5.39
N PHE A 127 5.59 16.99 4.32
CA PHE A 127 5.15 17.32 2.98
C PHE A 127 3.62 17.39 2.88
N SER A 128 2.89 16.42 3.42
CA SER A 128 1.42 16.39 3.36
C SER A 128 0.78 17.62 4.01
N ARG A 129 1.37 18.14 5.10
CA ARG A 129 0.90 19.37 5.78
C ARG A 129 1.04 20.62 4.92
N THR A 130 1.87 20.60 3.88
CA THR A 130 2.03 21.70 2.91
C THR A 130 1.04 21.63 1.74
N LEU A 131 0.24 20.58 1.64
CA LEU A 131 -0.79 20.42 0.62
C LEU A 131 -2.10 21.11 1.05
N PRO A 132 -2.96 21.52 0.10
CA PRO A 132 -4.31 21.98 0.42
C PRO A 132 -5.10 20.93 1.21
N GLN A 133 -6.02 21.37 2.07
CA GLN A 133 -6.79 20.47 2.95
C GLN A 133 -7.72 19.52 2.20
N ASP A 134 -8.20 19.93 1.05
CA ASP A 134 -9.09 19.19 0.15
C ASP A 134 -8.34 18.30 -0.87
N THR A 135 -7.02 18.20 -0.71
CA THR A 135 -6.20 17.38 -1.61
C THR A 135 -6.63 15.91 -1.62
N MET A 136 -6.39 15.25 -2.74
CA MET A 136 -6.63 13.82 -2.91
C MET A 136 -5.41 12.95 -2.52
N PHE A 137 -4.45 13.50 -1.78
CA PHE A 137 -3.40 12.71 -1.12
C PHE A 137 -3.97 12.02 0.12
N ARG A 138 -3.83 10.70 0.20
CA ARG A 138 -4.58 9.88 1.17
C ARG A 138 -3.72 9.18 2.21
N GLY A 139 -2.46 8.82 1.92
CA GLY A 139 -1.68 8.08 2.89
C GLY A 139 -0.33 7.59 2.39
N ILE A 140 0.19 6.62 3.12
CA ILE A 140 1.49 6.00 2.85
C ILE A 140 1.30 4.48 2.74
N LYS A 141 1.83 3.91 1.69
CA LYS A 141 1.83 2.48 1.44
C LYS A 141 3.25 1.92 1.44
N TYR A 142 3.43 0.80 2.10
CA TYR A 142 4.70 0.10 2.16
C TYR A 142 4.66 -1.19 1.36
N ASP A 143 5.44 -1.24 0.28
CA ASP A 143 5.72 -2.46 -0.47
C ASP A 143 7.08 -3.01 -0.02
N VAL A 144 7.06 -3.67 1.12
CA VAL A 144 8.24 -4.24 1.74
C VAL A 144 8.18 -5.75 1.63
N GLU A 145 9.14 -6.32 0.94
CA GLU A 145 9.22 -7.73 0.63
C GLU A 145 10.31 -8.42 1.46
N PRO A 146 10.10 -8.65 2.77
CA PRO A 146 11.11 -9.22 3.67
C PRO A 146 11.60 -10.60 3.23
N TYR A 147 10.75 -11.35 2.53
CA TYR A 147 11.09 -12.68 2.01
C TYR A 147 12.18 -12.70 0.95
N LEU A 148 12.60 -11.53 0.44
CA LEU A 148 13.74 -11.41 -0.44
C LEU A 148 15.09 -11.41 0.30
N THR A 149 15.07 -11.23 1.62
CA THR A 149 16.29 -11.19 2.46
C THR A 149 16.82 -12.58 2.80
N GLU A 150 18.12 -12.67 3.07
CA GLU A 150 18.73 -13.94 3.49
C GLU A 150 18.27 -14.36 4.88
N GLU A 151 18.03 -13.39 5.76
CA GLU A 151 17.53 -13.59 7.11
C GLU A 151 16.16 -14.30 7.10
N TRP A 152 15.25 -13.89 6.22
CA TRP A 152 13.96 -14.58 6.03
C TRP A 152 14.14 -16.01 5.51
N LYS A 153 15.03 -16.20 4.55
CA LYS A 153 15.29 -17.51 3.91
C LYS A 153 15.93 -18.51 4.87
N ALA A 154 16.65 -18.03 5.87
CA ALA A 154 17.26 -18.87 6.90
C ALA A 154 16.22 -19.65 7.73
N LYS A 155 14.96 -19.20 7.78
CA LYS A 155 13.86 -19.78 8.59
C LYS A 155 14.13 -19.75 10.10
N GLY A 156 13.26 -20.40 10.88
CA GLY A 156 13.36 -20.46 12.35
C GLY A 156 13.45 -19.06 12.96
N GLU A 157 14.24 -18.93 14.01
CA GLU A 157 14.40 -17.71 14.80
C GLU A 157 14.78 -16.48 13.94
N SER A 158 15.62 -16.66 12.92
CA SER A 158 15.99 -15.56 12.02
C SER A 158 14.80 -15.00 11.24
N ARG A 159 13.89 -15.86 10.76
CA ARG A 159 12.65 -15.42 10.11
C ARG A 159 11.69 -14.79 11.10
N GLU A 160 11.56 -15.35 12.30
CA GLU A 160 10.70 -14.79 13.35
C GLU A 160 11.15 -13.38 13.70
N THR A 161 12.44 -13.15 13.91
CA THR A 161 13.01 -11.80 14.12
C THR A 161 12.67 -10.84 12.98
N VAL A 162 12.76 -11.30 11.73
CA VAL A 162 12.38 -10.48 10.55
C VAL A 162 10.90 -10.10 10.57
N MET A 163 10.03 -11.05 10.94
CA MET A 163 8.59 -10.78 11.07
C MET A 163 8.29 -9.81 12.22
N GLU A 164 8.93 -10.00 13.38
CA GLU A 164 8.80 -9.10 14.53
C GLU A 164 9.29 -7.67 14.24
N ASP A 165 10.43 -7.52 13.58
CA ASP A 165 10.96 -6.23 13.14
C ASP A 165 9.96 -5.52 12.21
N TYR A 166 9.40 -6.25 11.24
CA TYR A 166 8.41 -5.69 10.31
C TYR A 166 7.13 -5.23 11.04
N LEU A 167 6.58 -6.07 11.92
CA LEU A 167 5.39 -5.71 12.71
C LEU A 167 5.67 -4.55 13.66
N SER A 168 6.85 -4.53 14.28
CA SER A 168 7.26 -3.43 15.17
C SER A 168 7.38 -2.11 14.39
N PHE A 169 7.91 -2.13 13.17
CA PHE A 169 7.94 -0.97 12.29
C PHE A 169 6.53 -0.47 11.96
N LEU A 170 5.62 -1.36 11.51
CA LEU A 170 4.24 -0.97 11.20
C LEU A 170 3.51 -0.39 12.41
N ARG A 171 3.70 -0.97 13.59
CA ARG A 171 3.10 -0.47 14.82
C ARG A 171 3.59 0.94 15.16
N LEU A 172 4.91 1.20 15.04
CA LEU A 172 5.48 2.51 15.27
C LEU A 172 4.99 3.54 14.23
N ALA A 173 4.96 3.14 12.96
CA ALA A 173 4.47 3.98 11.87
C ALA A 173 2.98 4.35 12.06
N GLY A 174 2.14 3.36 12.40
CA GLY A 174 0.72 3.59 12.70
C GLY A 174 0.53 4.55 13.87
N SER A 175 1.22 4.31 15.01
CA SER A 175 1.14 5.21 16.18
C SER A 175 1.53 6.65 15.83
N ILE A 176 2.58 6.85 15.04
CA ILE A 176 3.00 8.20 14.61
C ILE A 176 1.93 8.85 13.72
N LEU A 177 1.31 8.10 12.81
CA LEU A 177 0.25 8.62 11.95
C LEU A 177 -1.00 8.99 12.75
N ASP A 178 -1.43 8.12 13.67
CA ASP A 178 -2.59 8.36 14.53
C ASP A 178 -2.42 9.64 15.35
N ASP A 179 -1.23 9.85 15.91
CA ASP A 179 -0.94 10.99 16.76
C ASP A 179 -0.75 12.30 15.98
N GLU A 180 -0.07 12.25 14.83
CA GLU A 180 0.43 13.45 14.16
C GLU A 180 -0.25 13.76 12.82
N ALA A 181 -0.85 12.77 12.14
CA ALA A 181 -1.46 12.92 10.83
C ALA A 181 -2.68 11.98 10.62
N PRO A 182 -3.70 12.01 11.50
CA PRO A 182 -4.81 11.04 11.54
C PRO A 182 -5.68 11.01 10.29
N ARG A 183 -5.40 11.85 9.29
CA ARG A 183 -6.08 11.84 7.98
C ARG A 183 -5.39 10.94 6.95
N LEU A 184 -4.15 10.52 7.24
CA LEU A 184 -3.37 9.69 6.35
C LEU A 184 -3.48 8.23 6.80
N TRP A 185 -3.88 7.38 5.89
CA TRP A 185 -3.89 5.95 6.15
C TRP A 185 -2.50 5.32 5.98
N LEU A 186 -2.31 4.18 6.64
CA LEU A 186 -1.17 3.29 6.53
C LEU A 186 -1.60 2.01 5.82
N ALA A 187 -0.95 1.65 4.72
CA ALA A 187 -1.23 0.40 4.02
C ALA A 187 0.05 -0.39 3.74
N ALA A 188 -0.12 -1.67 3.43
CA ALA A 188 0.99 -2.55 3.06
C ALA A 188 0.62 -3.43 1.86
N ASP A 189 1.63 -3.73 1.03
CA ASP A 189 1.54 -4.78 0.03
C ASP A 189 2.00 -6.11 0.65
N THR A 190 1.23 -7.17 0.46
CA THR A 190 1.50 -8.48 1.06
C THR A 190 1.36 -9.60 0.04
N PRO A 191 2.22 -10.63 0.05
CA PRO A 191 1.98 -11.81 -0.75
C PRO A 191 0.88 -12.66 -0.11
N PHE A 192 0.01 -13.27 -0.92
CA PHE A 192 -1.12 -14.08 -0.49
C PHE A 192 -0.77 -15.25 0.45
N TRP A 193 0.47 -15.75 0.39
CA TRP A 193 0.91 -16.90 1.19
C TRP A 193 1.37 -16.53 2.61
N TRP A 194 1.23 -15.28 3.04
CA TRP A 194 1.48 -14.89 4.44
C TRP A 194 0.35 -15.35 5.39
N ASP A 195 -0.72 -15.89 4.85
CA ASP A 195 -1.81 -16.54 5.60
C ASP A 195 -1.49 -17.97 6.06
N LYS A 196 -0.32 -18.52 5.71
CA LYS A 196 0.07 -19.88 6.05
C LYS A 196 0.31 -20.06 7.55
N GLU A 197 -0.10 -21.20 8.06
CA GLU A 197 0.07 -21.58 9.48
C GLU A 197 1.54 -21.57 9.93
N GLU A 198 2.47 -21.93 9.05
CA GLU A 198 3.91 -21.90 9.32
C GLU A 198 4.50 -20.50 9.55
N LEU A 199 3.71 -19.44 9.31
CA LEU A 199 4.05 -18.04 9.57
C LEU A 199 3.27 -17.48 10.76
N THR A 200 2.79 -18.35 11.64
CA THR A 200 2.16 -17.96 12.90
C THR A 200 3.22 -17.60 13.93
N LEU A 201 3.06 -16.43 14.56
CA LEU A 201 3.96 -15.95 15.60
C LEU A 201 3.21 -15.26 16.73
N ASP A 202 3.88 -15.12 17.86
CA ASP A 202 3.41 -14.33 19.00
C ASP A 202 3.93 -12.89 18.88
N PHE A 203 3.02 -11.93 18.73
CA PHE A 203 3.37 -10.52 18.69
C PHE A 203 2.41 -9.71 19.56
N ALA A 204 2.95 -8.83 20.40
CA ALA A 204 2.19 -8.00 21.35
C ALA A 204 1.18 -8.79 22.20
N GLY A 205 1.57 -10.01 22.63
CA GLY A 205 0.74 -10.89 23.46
C GLY A 205 -0.39 -11.60 22.73
N ARG A 206 -0.38 -11.61 21.39
CA ARG A 206 -1.37 -12.30 20.57
C ARG A 206 -0.69 -13.24 19.59
N ARG A 207 -1.18 -14.50 19.55
CA ARG A 207 -0.73 -15.51 18.60
C ARG A 207 -1.63 -15.49 17.37
N LYS A 208 -1.07 -15.09 16.22
CA LYS A 208 -1.79 -14.97 14.94
C LYS A 208 -0.86 -15.31 13.77
N ARG A 209 -1.46 -15.52 12.59
CA ARG A 209 -0.71 -15.59 11.33
C ARG A 209 -0.10 -14.23 11.01
N PHE A 210 0.99 -14.22 10.27
CA PHE A 210 1.73 -12.99 9.96
C PHE A 210 0.86 -11.96 9.24
N ASN A 211 0.08 -12.38 8.22
CA ASN A 211 -0.85 -11.49 7.51
C ASN A 211 -1.94 -10.89 8.43
N GLU A 212 -2.41 -11.64 9.43
CA GLU A 212 -3.42 -11.15 10.38
C GLU A 212 -2.85 -10.04 11.27
N HIS A 213 -1.59 -10.18 11.71
CA HIS A 213 -0.89 -9.12 12.44
C HIS A 213 -0.69 -7.87 11.55
N VAL A 214 -0.32 -8.06 10.27
CA VAL A 214 -0.15 -6.93 9.34
C VAL A 214 -1.48 -6.20 9.15
N GLN A 215 -2.59 -6.93 8.97
CA GLN A 215 -3.92 -6.33 8.84
C GLN A 215 -4.36 -5.59 10.11
N ASP A 216 -4.03 -6.10 11.31
CA ASP A 216 -4.31 -5.38 12.55
C ASP A 216 -3.63 -4.00 12.60
N LEU A 217 -2.42 -3.89 12.05
CA LEU A 217 -1.52 -2.73 12.15
C LEU A 217 -1.62 -1.74 10.98
N THR A 218 -2.41 -2.05 9.97
CA THR A 218 -2.62 -1.22 8.78
C THR A 218 -4.10 -0.92 8.58
N ASP A 219 -4.44 0.13 7.86
CA ASP A 219 -5.83 0.44 7.52
C ASP A 219 -6.38 -0.58 6.51
N PHE A 220 -5.56 -0.98 5.54
CA PHE A 220 -5.84 -2.04 4.58
C PHE A 220 -4.54 -2.66 4.03
N ILE A 221 -4.67 -3.78 3.34
CA ILE A 221 -3.57 -4.40 2.59
C ILE A 221 -3.94 -4.57 1.12
N ALA A 222 -2.94 -4.48 0.22
CA ALA A 222 -3.07 -4.99 -1.13
C ALA A 222 -2.35 -6.33 -1.24
N VAL A 223 -3.07 -7.34 -1.72
CA VAL A 223 -2.58 -8.72 -1.74
C VAL A 223 -2.08 -9.08 -3.13
N MET A 224 -0.82 -9.47 -3.24
CA MET A 224 -0.18 -9.95 -4.48
C MET A 224 -0.77 -11.31 -4.89
N SER A 225 -2.02 -11.31 -5.33
CA SER A 225 -2.83 -12.47 -5.71
C SER A 225 -2.69 -12.85 -7.18
N TYR A 226 -1.61 -12.49 -7.80
CA TYR A 226 -1.29 -12.57 -9.23
C TYR A 226 -1.79 -13.86 -9.91
N ARG A 227 -2.93 -13.78 -10.58
CA ARG A 227 -3.59 -14.83 -11.37
C ARG A 227 -4.30 -14.20 -12.56
N ARG A 228 -4.73 -15.02 -13.53
CA ARG A 228 -5.36 -14.55 -14.77
C ARG A 228 -6.88 -14.82 -14.84
N SER A 229 -7.47 -15.38 -13.80
CA SER A 229 -8.91 -15.57 -13.73
C SER A 229 -9.48 -15.01 -12.42
N PRO A 230 -10.70 -14.44 -12.42
CA PRO A 230 -11.33 -13.88 -11.23
C PRO A 230 -11.42 -14.91 -10.10
N ARG A 231 -11.85 -16.14 -10.42
CA ARG A 231 -11.97 -17.24 -9.46
C ARG A 231 -10.64 -17.55 -8.76
N GLU A 232 -9.54 -17.62 -9.52
CA GLU A 232 -8.23 -17.92 -8.92
C GLU A 232 -7.71 -16.78 -8.07
N VAL A 233 -7.95 -15.53 -8.48
CA VAL A 233 -7.61 -14.32 -7.68
C VAL A 233 -8.35 -14.36 -6.36
N LEU A 234 -9.67 -14.53 -6.37
CA LEU A 234 -10.51 -14.55 -5.16
C LEU A 234 -10.17 -15.73 -4.24
N ASN A 235 -9.89 -16.90 -4.80
CA ASN A 235 -9.43 -18.05 -4.03
C ASN A 235 -8.06 -17.78 -3.34
N CYS A 236 -7.17 -17.05 -4.02
CA CYS A 236 -5.87 -16.67 -3.47
C CYS A 236 -5.97 -15.82 -2.21
N VAL A 237 -6.96 -14.94 -2.13
CA VAL A 237 -7.10 -13.96 -1.05
C VAL A 237 -8.13 -14.37 0.01
N GLN A 238 -8.58 -15.61 -0.01
CA GLN A 238 -9.66 -16.06 0.87
C GLN A 238 -9.32 -15.91 2.36
N GLY A 239 -8.07 -16.20 2.74
CA GLY A 239 -7.61 -16.09 4.14
C GLY A 239 -7.60 -14.64 4.61
N GLU A 240 -7.01 -13.75 3.82
CA GLU A 240 -6.94 -12.32 4.08
C GLU A 240 -8.34 -11.69 4.13
N ARG A 241 -9.21 -12.05 3.18
CA ARG A 241 -10.58 -11.56 3.10
C ARG A 241 -11.40 -11.92 4.34
N MET A 242 -11.36 -13.20 4.75
CA MET A 242 -12.08 -13.67 5.95
C MET A 242 -11.60 -12.97 7.22
N TYR A 243 -10.31 -12.69 7.31
CA TYR A 243 -9.78 -11.96 8.46
C TYR A 243 -10.15 -10.47 8.41
N ALA A 244 -10.07 -9.82 7.25
CA ALA A 244 -10.50 -8.44 7.04
C ALA A 244 -11.98 -8.24 7.43
N GLU A 245 -12.88 -9.14 6.99
CA GLU A 245 -14.30 -9.15 7.38
C GLU A 245 -14.47 -9.18 8.90
N LYS A 246 -13.72 -10.07 9.58
CA LYS A 246 -13.74 -10.22 11.04
C LYS A 246 -13.35 -8.96 11.80
N ILE A 247 -12.41 -8.19 11.26
CA ILE A 247 -11.88 -6.97 11.90
C ILE A 247 -12.45 -5.68 11.30
N HIS A 248 -13.44 -5.79 10.41
CA HIS A 248 -14.09 -4.66 9.72
C HIS A 248 -13.13 -3.79 8.93
N LYS A 249 -12.18 -4.42 8.23
CA LYS A 249 -11.26 -3.79 7.28
C LYS A 249 -11.45 -4.35 5.88
N VAL A 250 -10.71 -3.82 4.91
CA VAL A 250 -10.75 -4.28 3.53
C VAL A 250 -9.39 -4.75 3.04
N ILE A 251 -9.42 -5.57 2.01
CA ILE A 251 -8.24 -5.94 1.22
C ILE A 251 -8.43 -5.53 -0.24
N PHE A 252 -7.33 -5.39 -0.96
CA PHE A 252 -7.31 -5.14 -2.40
C PHE A 252 -6.57 -6.30 -3.09
N PRO A 253 -7.26 -7.25 -3.72
CA PRO A 253 -6.62 -8.22 -4.61
C PRO A 253 -5.83 -7.51 -5.71
N SER A 254 -4.77 -8.16 -6.23
CA SER A 254 -3.91 -7.52 -7.24
C SER A 254 -3.63 -8.41 -8.42
N LEU A 255 -3.53 -7.78 -9.61
CA LEU A 255 -3.12 -8.40 -10.87
C LEU A 255 -1.72 -7.94 -11.26
N GLU A 256 -1.00 -8.78 -12.01
CA GLU A 256 0.36 -8.49 -12.48
C GLU A 256 0.40 -8.28 -14.00
N THR A 257 1.05 -7.22 -14.44
CA THR A 257 1.24 -6.90 -15.87
C THR A 257 2.70 -6.90 -16.33
N VAL A 258 3.65 -7.01 -15.39
CA VAL A 258 5.08 -7.08 -15.71
C VAL A 258 5.53 -8.54 -15.86
N LYS A 259 6.57 -8.76 -16.65
CA LYS A 259 7.14 -10.10 -16.88
C LYS A 259 7.70 -10.71 -15.61
N LEU A 260 7.10 -11.81 -15.15
CA LEU A 260 7.63 -12.63 -14.07
C LEU A 260 8.60 -13.68 -14.60
N LYS A 261 9.84 -13.69 -14.10
CA LYS A 261 10.90 -14.62 -14.59
C LYS A 261 10.59 -16.08 -14.29
N LYS A 262 10.09 -16.38 -13.08
CA LYS A 262 9.84 -17.75 -12.61
C LYS A 262 8.47 -18.29 -12.97
N ASN A 263 7.45 -17.43 -12.98
CA ASN A 263 6.04 -17.82 -13.14
C ASN A 263 5.33 -16.91 -14.15
N PRO A 264 5.73 -16.91 -15.43
CA PRO A 264 5.18 -15.98 -16.43
C PRO A 264 3.67 -16.14 -16.64
N GLN A 265 3.12 -17.33 -16.34
CA GLN A 265 1.69 -17.61 -16.44
C GLN A 265 0.83 -16.88 -15.40
N LEU A 266 1.42 -16.26 -14.38
CA LEU A 266 0.70 -15.50 -13.37
C LEU A 266 0.51 -14.02 -13.76
N SER A 267 1.19 -13.57 -14.82
CA SER A 267 1.16 -12.19 -15.29
C SER A 267 0.45 -12.05 -16.61
N PHE A 268 -0.21 -10.93 -16.85
CA PHE A 268 -0.77 -10.54 -18.15
C PHE A 268 0.30 -10.03 -19.13
N HIS A 269 1.58 -10.03 -18.76
CA HIS A 269 2.67 -9.63 -19.67
C HIS A 269 2.63 -10.43 -20.98
N GLY A 270 2.64 -9.69 -22.11
CA GLY A 270 2.57 -10.29 -23.45
C GLY A 270 1.19 -10.76 -23.89
N MET A 271 0.16 -10.52 -23.08
CA MET A 271 -1.24 -10.72 -23.45
C MET A 271 -1.82 -9.43 -24.06
N SER A 272 -3.08 -9.46 -24.47
CA SER A 272 -3.77 -8.28 -24.97
C SER A 272 -4.47 -7.50 -23.85
N LYS A 273 -4.76 -6.23 -24.13
CA LYS A 273 -5.59 -5.40 -23.27
C LYS A 273 -6.97 -6.02 -23.00
N GLU A 274 -7.56 -6.62 -24.01
CA GLU A 274 -8.87 -7.26 -23.95
C GLU A 274 -8.88 -8.44 -22.98
N GLU A 275 -7.77 -9.18 -22.90
CA GLU A 275 -7.65 -10.31 -21.96
C GLU A 275 -7.61 -9.81 -20.50
N LEU A 276 -6.91 -8.72 -20.22
CA LEU A 276 -6.96 -8.10 -18.90
C LEU A 276 -8.37 -7.58 -18.58
N TRP A 277 -9.02 -6.89 -19.54
CA TRP A 277 -10.35 -6.33 -19.35
C TRP A 277 -11.49 -7.36 -19.34
N LYS A 278 -11.24 -8.64 -19.60
CA LYS A 278 -12.19 -9.71 -19.29
C LYS A 278 -12.22 -10.06 -17.80
N VAL A 279 -11.15 -9.79 -17.07
CA VAL A 279 -10.98 -10.16 -15.65
C VAL A 279 -11.34 -9.01 -14.70
N VAL A 280 -10.95 -7.78 -15.06
CA VAL A 280 -11.12 -6.60 -14.20
C VAL A 280 -12.58 -6.34 -13.82
N PRO A 281 -13.58 -6.37 -14.73
CA PRO A 281 -14.98 -6.09 -14.36
C PRO A 281 -15.55 -7.08 -13.35
N ASP A 282 -15.23 -8.38 -13.47
CA ASP A 282 -15.71 -9.41 -12.55
C ASP A 282 -15.13 -9.22 -11.14
N LEU A 283 -13.84 -8.85 -11.05
CA LEU A 283 -13.21 -8.54 -9.75
C LEU A 283 -13.74 -7.25 -9.14
N MET A 284 -14.01 -6.23 -9.95
CA MET A 284 -14.65 -5.00 -9.47
C MET A 284 -16.10 -5.23 -9.05
N GLN A 285 -16.80 -6.18 -9.69
CA GLN A 285 -18.14 -6.60 -9.26
C GLN A 285 -18.07 -7.34 -7.91
N ALA A 286 -17.09 -8.24 -7.73
CA ALA A 286 -16.87 -8.89 -6.44
C ALA A 286 -16.59 -7.87 -5.31
N ALA A 287 -15.86 -6.80 -5.58
CA ALA A 287 -15.63 -5.72 -4.62
C ALA A 287 -16.93 -4.98 -4.22
N LYS A 288 -17.92 -4.89 -5.11
CA LYS A 288 -19.23 -4.30 -4.79
C LYS A 288 -20.11 -5.21 -3.93
N GLU A 289 -19.92 -6.52 -4.10
CA GLU A 289 -20.75 -7.54 -3.44
C GLU A 289 -20.18 -7.96 -2.08
N ASP A 290 -18.87 -7.80 -1.88
CA ASP A 290 -18.16 -8.23 -0.67
C ASP A 290 -17.54 -7.03 0.07
N PRO A 291 -18.06 -6.65 1.25
CA PRO A 291 -17.61 -5.50 2.00
C PRO A 291 -16.15 -5.61 2.51
N ALA A 292 -15.55 -6.80 2.46
CA ALA A 292 -14.15 -6.99 2.82
C ALA A 292 -13.19 -6.79 1.63
N ILE A 293 -13.71 -6.50 0.42
CA ILE A 293 -12.92 -6.20 -0.76
C ILE A 293 -13.11 -4.73 -1.13
N GLY A 294 -12.07 -3.90 -0.90
CA GLY A 294 -12.13 -2.45 -1.14
C GLY A 294 -12.00 -2.04 -2.61
N GLY A 295 -11.56 -2.96 -3.49
CA GLY A 295 -11.33 -2.68 -4.91
C GLY A 295 -10.32 -3.64 -5.52
N LEU A 296 -9.59 -3.18 -6.52
CA LEU A 296 -8.60 -3.97 -7.26
C LEU A 296 -7.35 -3.14 -7.53
N MET A 297 -6.17 -3.73 -7.38
CA MET A 297 -4.92 -3.10 -7.78
C MET A 297 -4.31 -3.80 -9.00
N ILE A 298 -3.68 -3.05 -9.89
CA ILE A 298 -2.94 -3.61 -11.04
C ILE A 298 -1.49 -3.17 -10.98
N HIS A 299 -0.58 -4.11 -10.84
CA HIS A 299 0.86 -3.89 -10.87
C HIS A 299 1.36 -4.00 -12.31
N CYS A 300 1.88 -2.96 -12.90
CA CYS A 300 1.95 -1.55 -12.51
C CYS A 300 1.67 -0.65 -13.73
N TYR A 301 1.68 0.67 -13.57
CA TYR A 301 1.46 1.64 -14.67
C TYR A 301 2.34 1.36 -15.90
N ARG A 302 3.63 1.05 -15.71
CA ARG A 302 4.52 0.69 -16.82
C ARG A 302 4.08 -0.57 -17.55
N GLY A 303 3.71 -1.61 -16.82
CA GLY A 303 3.21 -2.85 -17.42
C GLY A 303 1.88 -2.65 -18.16
N LEU A 304 1.01 -1.76 -17.64
CA LEU A 304 -0.22 -1.37 -18.34
C LEU A 304 0.06 -0.63 -19.64
N LEU A 305 1.03 0.29 -19.67
CA LEU A 305 1.43 0.98 -20.90
C LEU A 305 1.97 0.00 -21.95
N ASP A 306 2.83 -0.93 -21.53
CA ASP A 306 3.38 -1.96 -22.42
C ASP A 306 2.26 -2.87 -22.97
N LEU A 307 1.28 -3.25 -22.13
CA LEU A 307 0.14 -4.07 -22.50
C LEU A 307 -0.81 -3.36 -23.48
N PHE A 308 -0.96 -2.05 -23.33
CA PHE A 308 -1.88 -1.24 -24.14
C PHE A 308 -1.22 -0.64 -25.37
N ASN A 309 0.07 -0.91 -25.62
CA ASN A 309 0.90 -0.31 -26.66
C ASN A 309 0.84 1.24 -26.65
N GLU A 310 0.71 1.84 -25.46
CA GLU A 310 0.74 3.28 -25.30
C GLU A 310 2.19 3.73 -25.02
N GLU A 311 2.74 4.61 -25.88
CA GLU A 311 4.07 5.18 -25.66
C GLU A 311 4.02 6.26 -24.57
N VAL A 312 4.91 6.13 -23.57
CA VAL A 312 5.28 7.27 -22.72
C VAL A 312 6.12 8.22 -23.58
N SER A 313 5.90 9.53 -23.47
CA SER A 313 6.88 10.49 -23.97
C SER A 313 8.23 10.21 -23.29
N ARG A 314 9.12 9.55 -24.05
CA ARG A 314 10.39 9.06 -23.54
C ARG A 314 11.34 10.24 -23.34
N THR A 315 11.51 10.69 -22.11
CA THR A 315 12.81 11.21 -21.71
C THR A 315 13.77 10.03 -21.60
N PRO A 316 14.99 10.08 -22.18
CA PRO A 316 15.93 8.98 -22.12
C PRO A 316 16.45 8.84 -20.69
N GLU A 317 15.80 8.01 -19.90
CA GLU A 317 16.35 7.52 -18.64
C GLU A 317 16.96 6.14 -18.88
N THR A 318 18.22 6.02 -18.49
CA THR A 318 18.98 4.77 -18.48
C THR A 318 18.16 3.64 -17.90
N THR A 319 17.81 2.69 -18.75
CA THR A 319 17.16 1.43 -18.42
C THR A 319 18.02 0.63 -17.44
N ARG A 320 17.76 0.78 -16.14
CA ARG A 320 18.09 -0.26 -15.16
C ARG A 320 16.80 -1.01 -14.86
N PRO A 321 16.72 -2.30 -15.18
CA PRO A 321 15.55 -3.10 -14.80
C PRO A 321 15.49 -3.19 -13.27
N PHE A 322 14.36 -2.85 -12.69
CA PHE A 322 14.04 -2.99 -11.27
C PHE A 322 13.82 -4.45 -10.83
N ALA A 323 14.34 -5.39 -11.56
CA ALA A 323 14.43 -6.78 -11.15
C ALA A 323 15.92 -7.10 -10.96
N ASN A 324 16.34 -7.31 -9.69
CA ASN A 324 17.65 -7.79 -9.28
C ASN A 324 18.77 -6.74 -9.13
N ALA A 325 18.71 -5.92 -8.10
CA ALA A 325 19.92 -5.42 -7.45
C ALA A 325 20.34 -6.40 -6.34
N LEU A 326 20.60 -7.66 -6.70
CA LEU A 326 21.52 -8.49 -5.92
C LEU A 326 22.93 -8.16 -6.40
N PRO A 327 23.90 -7.84 -5.52
CA PRO A 327 25.28 -7.66 -5.92
C PRO A 327 25.80 -8.98 -6.50
N ASN A 328 26.35 -8.91 -7.71
CA ASN A 328 26.99 -10.01 -8.39
C ASN A 328 28.23 -10.46 -7.55
N ARG A 329 28.10 -11.56 -6.80
CA ARG A 329 29.19 -12.23 -6.13
C ARG A 329 29.85 -13.21 -7.08
N ASP A 330 30.46 -12.70 -8.16
CA ASP A 330 31.40 -13.44 -8.99
C ASP A 330 32.55 -12.52 -9.42
N ARG A 331 33.41 -12.18 -8.46
CA ARG A 331 34.83 -11.77 -8.70
C ARG A 331 35.59 -11.83 -7.38
N ALA A 332 35.91 -13.04 -6.93
CA ALA A 332 37.05 -13.29 -6.04
C ALA A 332 37.36 -14.80 -6.02
N LYS A 333 37.83 -15.32 -7.13
CA LYS A 333 38.61 -16.57 -7.18
C LYS A 333 39.59 -16.45 -8.31
N THR A 334 40.69 -15.76 -8.09
CA THR A 334 41.99 -16.05 -8.70
C THR A 334 43.04 -15.35 -7.83
N GLY A 335 43.86 -16.13 -7.18
CA GLY A 335 45.02 -15.63 -6.46
C GLY A 335 45.40 -16.53 -5.28
N LEU A 336 45.78 -17.78 -5.57
CA LEU A 336 46.71 -18.51 -4.72
C LEU A 336 48.12 -18.22 -5.24
N PRO A 337 49.06 -17.77 -4.43
CA PRO A 337 50.47 -18.00 -4.68
C PRO A 337 50.82 -19.37 -4.10
N GLY A 338 51.44 -20.21 -4.94
CA GLY A 338 52.18 -21.35 -4.44
C GLY A 338 53.51 -20.87 -3.82
N ASP A 339 53.86 -21.49 -2.76
CA ASP A 339 55.06 -22.19 -2.35
C ASP A 339 54.90 -22.61 -0.89
#